data_be67302eaa43a00805e9749b0c4a3132
#
_entry.id   be67302eaa43a00805e9749b0c4a3132
#
_cell.length_a   1.000
_cell.length_b   1.000
_cell.length_c   1.000
_cell.angle_alpha   90.00
_cell.angle_beta   90.00
_cell.angle_gamma   90.00
#
_symmetry.space_group_name_H-M   'P 1'
#
loop_
_entity.id
_entity.type
_entity.pdbx_description
1 polymer ?
#
loop_
_entity_poly.entity_id
_entity_poly.type
_entity_poly.pdbx_seq_one_letter_code
_entity_poly.pdbx_strand_id
1 'polypeptide(L)'
;MVIIGIITFPTESSKEMGKRYMEIPSFITKRGPYFSAELGVGIKCISIFEFEPSKMAEATAFVHDYFAIYIGVPGYTYTISTWLEAIEALKLVGLD
;
A
#
# COMPACT_ATOMS: atom_id res chain seq x y z
N MET A 1 8.87 2.54 10.28
CA MET A 1 7.69 1.67 10.13
C MET A 1 7.13 1.85 8.73
N VAL A 2 6.73 0.77 8.11
CA VAL A 2 6.19 0.81 6.75
C VAL A 2 4.91 0.00 6.65
N ILE A 3 4.01 0.43 5.77
CA ILE A 3 2.86 -0.35 5.35
C ILE A 3 3.09 -0.71 3.89
N ILE A 4 2.95 -1.99 3.57
CA ILE A 4 3.07 -2.48 2.20
C ILE A 4 1.69 -2.90 1.73
N GLY A 5 1.26 -2.31 0.61
CA GLY A 5 0.01 -2.66 -0.04
C GLY A 5 0.27 -3.34 -1.37
N ILE A 6 -0.42 -4.44 -1.60
CA ILE A 6 -0.35 -5.17 -2.86
C ILE A 6 -1.74 -5.19 -3.47
N ILE A 7 -1.83 -4.77 -4.72
CA ILE A 7 -3.08 -4.69 -5.49
C ILE A 7 -2.97 -5.63 -6.67
N THR A 8 -4.05 -6.34 -7.01
CA THR A 8 -4.16 -7.02 -8.29
C THR A 8 -5.45 -6.63 -8.98
N PHE A 9 -5.42 -6.54 -10.29
CA PHE A 9 -6.62 -6.27 -11.09
C PHE A 9 -6.40 -6.80 -12.52
N PRO A 10 -7.50 -7.17 -13.20
CA PRO A 10 -7.39 -7.60 -14.60
C PRO A 10 -6.97 -6.43 -15.50
N THR A 11 -6.30 -6.73 -16.60
CA THR A 11 -5.84 -5.72 -17.55
C THR A 11 -6.98 -4.82 -18.03
N GLU A 12 -8.17 -5.36 -18.19
CA GLU A 12 -9.36 -4.62 -18.65
C GLU A 12 -9.77 -3.51 -17.69
N SER A 13 -9.40 -3.61 -16.42
CA SER A 13 -9.74 -2.61 -15.39
C SER A 13 -8.71 -1.48 -15.27
N SER A 14 -7.65 -1.48 -16.08
CA SER A 14 -6.54 -0.52 -15.97
C SER A 14 -7.00 0.93 -16.09
N LYS A 15 -7.91 1.23 -17.01
CA LYS A 15 -8.42 2.59 -17.19
C LYS A 15 -9.18 3.07 -15.97
N GLU A 16 -10.03 2.22 -15.41
CA GLU A 16 -10.81 2.55 -14.23
C GLU A 16 -9.92 2.75 -13.00
N MET A 17 -8.89 1.93 -12.86
CA MET A 17 -7.89 2.11 -11.80
C MET A 17 -7.19 3.47 -11.93
N GLY A 18 -6.78 3.83 -13.13
CA GLY A 18 -6.05 5.07 -13.37
C GLY A 18 -6.87 6.35 -13.16
N LYS A 19 -8.18 6.27 -13.15
CA LYS A 19 -9.06 7.42 -12.92
C LYS A 19 -9.20 7.79 -11.45
N ARG A 20 -8.88 6.90 -10.55
CA ARG A 20 -9.09 7.09 -9.12
C ARG A 20 -7.82 7.60 -8.47
N TYR A 21 -7.94 8.63 -7.66
CA TYR A 21 -6.79 9.32 -7.10
C TYR A 21 -7.07 9.81 -5.69
N MET A 22 -6.06 9.75 -4.84
CA MET A 22 -6.09 10.32 -3.50
C MET A 22 -4.72 10.90 -3.19
N GLU A 23 -4.69 12.12 -2.68
CA GLU A 23 -3.46 12.82 -2.33
C GLU A 23 -2.77 12.16 -1.14
N ILE A 24 -1.43 12.08 -1.18
CA ILE A 24 -0.64 11.50 -0.09
C ILE A 24 -0.33 12.59 0.92
N PRO A 25 -0.64 12.41 2.22
CA PRO A 25 -0.32 13.42 3.22
C PRO A 25 1.19 13.55 3.45
N SER A 26 1.61 14.72 3.91
CA SER A 26 3.04 15.06 4.04
C SER A 26 3.80 14.17 5.03
N PHE A 27 3.12 13.55 6.00
CA PHE A 27 3.78 12.69 6.98
C PHE A 27 4.03 11.27 6.47
N ILE A 28 3.64 10.96 5.24
CA ILE A 28 3.88 9.68 4.60
C ILE A 28 4.79 9.87 3.39
N THR A 29 5.82 9.04 3.30
CA THR A 29 6.64 8.92 2.09
C THR A 29 6.20 7.68 1.35
N LYS A 30 5.61 7.87 0.17
CA LYS A 30 5.15 6.76 -0.67
C LYS A 30 6.23 6.39 -1.68
N ARG A 31 6.52 5.11 -1.77
CA ARG A 31 7.38 4.54 -2.82
C ARG A 31 6.54 3.64 -3.70
N GLY A 32 6.75 3.76 -5.00
CA GLY A 32 5.93 3.09 -5.99
C GLY A 32 4.78 4.00 -6.44
N PRO A 33 3.78 3.42 -7.08
CA PRO A 33 3.57 1.98 -7.26
C PRO A 33 4.55 1.33 -8.23
N TYR A 34 4.93 0.10 -7.93
CA TYR A 34 5.72 -0.75 -8.83
C TYR A 34 4.77 -1.76 -9.46
N PHE A 35 4.84 -1.91 -10.77
CA PHE A 35 3.90 -2.75 -11.51
C PHE A 35 4.59 -3.98 -12.06
N SER A 36 3.85 -5.09 -12.05
CA SER A 36 4.25 -6.34 -12.69
C SER A 36 3.04 -6.95 -13.36
N ALA A 37 3.24 -7.66 -14.45
CA ALA A 37 2.18 -8.40 -15.14
C ALA A 37 2.37 -9.88 -14.87
N GLU A 38 1.29 -10.56 -14.48
CA GLU A 38 1.32 -12.00 -14.21
C GLU A 38 0.30 -12.70 -15.10
N LEU A 39 0.76 -13.76 -15.77
CA LEU A 39 -0.11 -14.57 -16.61
C LEU A 39 -1.23 -15.19 -15.78
N GLY A 40 -2.47 -15.01 -16.22
CA GLY A 40 -3.65 -15.52 -15.51
C GLY A 40 -4.16 -14.65 -14.37
N VAL A 41 -3.40 -13.64 -13.95
CA VAL A 41 -3.78 -12.71 -12.87
C VAL A 41 -4.08 -11.32 -13.40
N GLY A 42 -3.22 -10.83 -14.33
CA GLY A 42 -3.31 -9.48 -14.87
C GLY A 42 -2.19 -8.60 -14.34
N ILE A 43 -2.56 -7.45 -13.77
CA ILE A 43 -1.59 -6.48 -13.24
C ILE A 43 -1.48 -6.64 -11.74
N LYS A 44 -0.24 -6.66 -11.25
CA LYS A 44 0.08 -6.64 -9.81
C LYS A 44 0.83 -5.36 -9.51
N CYS A 45 0.47 -4.71 -8.42
CA CYS A 45 1.04 -3.42 -8.05
C CYS A 45 1.43 -3.44 -6.58
N ILE A 46 2.65 -2.97 -6.27
CA ILE A 46 3.14 -2.86 -4.90
C ILE A 46 3.41 -1.40 -4.59
N SER A 47 2.87 -0.93 -3.47
CA SER A 47 3.16 0.41 -2.94
C SER A 47 3.66 0.29 -1.50
N ILE A 48 4.65 1.09 -1.16
CA ILE A 48 5.26 1.13 0.17
C ILE A 48 5.02 2.52 0.75
N PHE A 49 4.47 2.56 1.97
CA PHE A 49 4.18 3.81 2.68
C PHE A 49 5.03 3.86 3.93
N GLU A 50 6.00 4.79 3.98
CA GLU A 50 6.88 4.98 5.13
C GLU A 50 6.36 6.12 6.01
N PHE A 51 6.44 5.95 7.32
CA PHE A 51 5.99 6.95 8.28
C PHE A 51 6.66 6.73 9.63
N GLU A 52 6.64 7.77 10.47
CA GLU A 52 7.14 7.66 11.83
C GLU A 52 6.22 6.79 12.68
N PRO A 53 6.74 5.95 13.58
CA PRO A 53 5.91 5.11 14.45
C PRO A 53 4.84 5.86 15.24
N SER A 54 5.11 7.11 15.61
CA SER A 54 4.14 7.96 16.30
C SER A 54 2.92 8.31 15.45
N LYS A 55 2.99 8.11 14.14
CA LYS A 55 1.92 8.39 13.17
C LYS A 55 1.20 7.12 12.71
N MET A 56 1.44 5.99 13.39
CA MET A 56 0.89 4.70 12.94
C MET A 56 -0.62 4.71 12.77
N ALA A 57 -1.36 5.29 13.71
CA ALA A 57 -2.82 5.30 13.63
C ALA A 57 -3.31 6.09 12.41
N GLU A 58 -2.75 7.29 12.20
CA GLU A 58 -3.14 8.15 11.08
C GLU A 58 -2.71 7.54 9.75
N ALA A 59 -1.52 6.95 9.70
CA ALA A 59 -1.02 6.31 8.48
C ALA A 59 -1.85 5.07 8.11
N THR A 60 -2.21 4.26 9.09
CA THR A 60 -3.05 3.08 8.87
C THR A 60 -4.42 3.49 8.32
N ALA A 61 -5.04 4.49 8.94
CA ALA A 61 -6.33 4.99 8.48
C ALA A 61 -6.23 5.51 7.03
N PHE A 62 -5.20 6.29 6.74
CA PHE A 62 -4.99 6.81 5.40
C PHE A 62 -4.82 5.70 4.36
N VAL A 63 -3.99 4.71 4.65
CA VAL A 63 -3.70 3.64 3.70
C VAL A 63 -4.94 2.80 3.42
N HIS A 64 -5.75 2.49 4.45
CA HIS A 64 -7.00 1.78 4.25
C HIS A 64 -7.96 2.59 3.37
N ASP A 65 -8.10 3.90 3.60
CA ASP A 65 -8.90 4.76 2.75
C ASP A 65 -8.36 4.82 1.32
N TYR A 66 -7.04 4.89 1.18
CA TYR A 66 -6.38 4.92 -0.12
C TYR A 66 -6.74 3.69 -0.97
N PHE A 67 -6.71 2.50 -0.37
CA PHE A 67 -7.07 1.28 -1.11
C PHE A 67 -8.57 1.13 -1.27
N ALA A 68 -9.37 1.73 -0.39
CA ALA A 68 -10.83 1.69 -0.50
C ALA A 68 -11.37 2.46 -1.71
N ILE A 69 -10.64 3.44 -2.23
CA ILE A 69 -11.09 4.20 -3.40
C ILE A 69 -11.25 3.33 -4.65
N TYR A 70 -10.59 2.16 -4.68
CA TYR A 70 -10.66 1.25 -5.83
C TYR A 70 -11.74 0.18 -5.68
N ILE A 71 -12.42 0.13 -4.55
CA ILE A 71 -13.51 -0.83 -4.34
C ILE A 71 -14.60 -0.58 -5.38
N GLY A 72 -15.05 -1.65 -6.02
CA GLY A 72 -16.03 -1.56 -7.11
C GLY A 72 -15.41 -1.68 -8.50
N VAL A 73 -14.09 -1.57 -8.62
CA VAL A 73 -13.40 -1.86 -9.88
C VAL A 73 -13.45 -3.37 -10.12
N PRO A 74 -13.92 -3.83 -11.28
CA PRO A 74 -14.02 -5.28 -11.52
C PRO A 74 -12.69 -6.00 -11.36
N GLY A 75 -12.69 -7.06 -10.54
CA GLY A 75 -11.52 -7.89 -10.31
C GLY A 75 -10.46 -7.30 -9.41
N TYR A 76 -10.71 -6.14 -8.80
CA TYR A 76 -9.78 -5.52 -7.87
C TYR A 76 -9.66 -6.35 -6.59
N THR A 77 -8.41 -6.68 -6.21
CA THR A 77 -8.09 -7.27 -4.91
C THR A 77 -6.93 -6.50 -4.29
N TYR A 78 -6.85 -6.54 -2.97
CA TYR A 78 -5.73 -5.91 -2.29
C TYR A 78 -5.42 -6.59 -0.97
N THR A 79 -4.17 -6.47 -0.53
CA THR A 79 -3.72 -6.84 0.80
C THR A 79 -2.89 -5.70 1.37
N ILE A 80 -3.00 -5.48 2.67
CA ILE A 80 -2.26 -4.45 3.39
C ILE A 80 -1.57 -5.12 4.57
N SER A 81 -0.27 -4.87 4.72
CA SER A 81 0.51 -5.40 5.83
C SER A 81 1.41 -4.32 6.42
N THR A 82 1.59 -4.34 7.74
CA THR A 82 2.44 -3.40 8.46
C THR A 82 3.72 -4.09 8.86
N TRP A 83 4.85 -3.44 8.62
CA TRP A 83 6.19 -4.00 8.87
C TRP A 83 7.02 -3.05 9.70
N LEU A 84 7.84 -3.63 10.57
CA LEU A 84 8.85 -2.89 11.31
C LEU A 84 10.16 -2.91 10.54
N GLU A 85 10.90 -1.80 10.60
CA GLU A 85 12.28 -1.81 10.17
C GLU A 85 13.11 -2.61 11.18
N ALA A 86 14.29 -3.10 10.74
CA ALA A 86 15.12 -3.94 11.59
C ALA A 86 15.45 -3.29 12.94
N ILE A 87 15.79 -2.02 12.94
CA ILE A 87 16.12 -1.30 14.19
C ILE A 87 14.91 -1.19 15.12
N GLU A 88 13.73 -1.00 14.58
CA GLU A 88 12.48 -0.96 15.36
C GLU A 88 12.18 -2.33 15.97
N ALA A 89 12.35 -3.39 15.19
CA ALA A 89 12.14 -4.76 15.65
C ALA A 89 13.14 -5.13 16.77
N LEU A 90 14.42 -4.72 16.63
CA LEU A 90 15.43 -4.95 17.65
C LEU A 90 15.07 -4.26 18.97
N LYS A 91 14.55 -3.06 18.93
CA LYS A 91 14.10 -2.34 20.12
C LYS A 91 12.98 -3.08 20.86
N LEU A 92 12.06 -3.69 20.11
CA LEU A 92 10.95 -4.45 20.72
C LEU A 92 11.44 -5.64 21.54
N VAL A 93 12.59 -6.24 21.17
CA VAL A 93 13.18 -7.37 21.89
C VAL A 93 14.35 -6.95 22.78
N GLY A 94 14.56 -5.64 22.98
CA GLY A 94 15.57 -5.10 23.88
C GLY A 94 16.99 -5.13 23.33
N LEU A 95 17.18 -5.23 22.04
CA LEU A 95 18.50 -5.31 21.39
C LEU A 95 18.77 -4.04 20.57
N ASP A 96 18.78 -2.91 21.21
CA ASP A 96 19.07 -1.64 20.53
C ASP A 96 20.54 -1.17 20.66
#